data_7e28efa0412efec8d57103bec201b113
#
_entry.id   7e28efa0412efec8d57103bec201b113
#
_cell.length_a   1.000
_cell.length_b   1.000
_cell.length_c   1.000
_cell.angle_alpha   90.00
_cell.angle_beta   90.00
_cell.angle_gamma   90.00
#
_symmetry.space_group_name_H-M   'P 1'
#
loop_
_entity.id
_entity.type
_entity.pdbx_description
1 polymer ?
#
loop_
_entity_poly.entity_id
_entity_poly.type
_entity_poly.pdbx_seq_one_letter_code
_entity_poly.pdbx_strand_id
1 'polypeptide(L)'
;MACFAKGKTIIKDAHELRVKESDRIAIMTENLTEMGADVIDTDDGFIINSRSEDSIPVLHGAEINCSMDHRIAMTFAIAGLNADGETMITDSDCVDVSYPGFFAQFRGFKQLIERYFSKYVSPFMRKEYYEKIKKNLT
;
A
#
# COMPACT_ATOMS: atom_id res chain seq x y z
N MET A 1 -1.42 -2.03 -6.32
CA MET A 1 -1.57 -2.88 -7.53
C MET A 1 -0.46 -2.62 -8.55
N ALA A 2 -0.33 -1.42 -9.11
CA ALA A 2 0.66 -1.11 -10.15
C ALA A 2 2.11 -1.48 -9.77
N CYS A 3 2.51 -1.25 -8.53
CA CYS A 3 3.85 -1.61 -8.03
C CYS A 3 4.15 -3.12 -8.08
N PHE A 4 3.12 -3.97 -8.18
CA PHE A 4 3.25 -5.43 -8.27
C PHE A 4 2.97 -5.98 -9.67
N ALA A 5 2.60 -5.10 -10.61
CA ALA A 5 2.39 -5.47 -12.00
C ALA A 5 3.75 -5.58 -12.73
N LYS A 6 3.84 -6.45 -13.73
CA LYS A 6 5.03 -6.51 -14.58
C LYS A 6 5.05 -5.34 -15.57
N GLY A 7 6.23 -4.80 -15.81
CA GLY A 7 6.45 -3.73 -16.78
C GLY A 7 6.11 -2.34 -16.25
N LYS A 8 5.76 -1.44 -17.15
CA LYS A 8 5.51 -0.03 -16.86
C LYS A 8 4.00 0.25 -16.80
N THR A 9 3.55 0.86 -15.71
CA THR A 9 2.20 1.41 -15.57
C THR A 9 2.26 2.93 -15.70
N ILE A 10 1.46 3.49 -16.60
CA ILE A 10 1.39 4.95 -16.82
C ILE A 10 -0.03 5.40 -16.50
N ILE A 11 -0.15 6.37 -15.59
CA ILE A 11 -1.40 7.04 -15.24
C ILE A 11 -1.33 8.45 -15.81
N LYS A 12 -2.31 8.80 -16.61
CA LYS A 12 -2.43 10.11 -17.31
C LYS A 12 -3.82 10.69 -17.09
N ASP A 13 -3.98 11.93 -17.48
CA ASP A 13 -5.26 12.67 -17.43
C ASP A 13 -5.86 12.71 -16.01
N ALA A 14 -4.99 12.67 -15.00
CA ALA A 14 -5.35 12.64 -13.58
C ALA A 14 -5.03 13.96 -12.87
N HIS A 15 -4.88 15.07 -13.62
CA HIS A 15 -4.50 16.39 -13.09
C HIS A 15 -5.39 16.83 -11.92
N GLU A 16 -6.66 16.49 -11.93
CA GLU A 16 -7.56 16.87 -10.83
C GLU A 16 -7.15 16.26 -9.48
N LEU A 17 -6.32 15.21 -9.44
CA LEU A 17 -5.80 14.63 -8.20
C LEU A 17 -4.84 15.56 -7.47
N ARG A 18 -4.29 16.57 -8.16
CA ARG A 18 -3.41 17.57 -7.56
C ARG A 18 -4.16 18.64 -6.75
N VAL A 19 -5.45 18.79 -7.01
CA VAL A 19 -6.31 19.81 -6.39
C VAL A 19 -7.44 19.20 -5.54
N LYS A 20 -7.23 18.02 -4.99
CA LYS A 20 -8.14 17.39 -4.04
C LYS A 20 -7.84 17.85 -2.60
N GLU A 21 -8.16 17.06 -1.61
CA GLU A 21 -7.85 17.33 -0.19
C GLU A 21 -6.34 17.55 0.01
N SER A 22 -5.54 16.96 -0.84
CA SER A 22 -4.09 17.07 -0.91
C SER A 22 -3.63 16.96 -2.37
N ASP A 23 -2.37 17.29 -2.69
CA ASP A 23 -1.77 16.87 -3.96
C ASP A 23 -1.49 15.37 -3.92
N ARG A 24 -2.52 14.59 -4.31
CA ARG A 24 -2.44 13.13 -4.25
C ARG A 24 -1.37 12.55 -5.15
N ILE A 25 -1.04 13.21 -6.26
CA ILE A 25 0.02 12.74 -7.17
C ILE A 25 1.38 12.85 -6.47
N ALA A 26 1.69 14.01 -5.91
CA ALA A 26 2.94 14.24 -5.20
C ALA A 26 3.08 13.30 -3.98
N ILE A 27 2.06 13.23 -3.13
CA ILE A 27 2.09 12.42 -1.90
C ILE A 27 2.16 10.93 -2.21
N MET A 28 1.45 10.44 -3.23
CA MET A 28 1.55 9.05 -3.68
C MET A 28 2.95 8.73 -4.17
N THR A 29 3.56 9.63 -4.96
CA THR A 29 4.92 9.45 -5.47
C THR A 29 5.94 9.42 -4.33
N GLU A 30 5.86 10.36 -3.40
CA GLU A 30 6.74 10.43 -2.24
C GLU A 30 6.69 9.15 -1.42
N ASN A 31 5.51 8.79 -0.91
CA ASN A 31 5.33 7.63 -0.06
C ASN A 31 5.64 6.28 -0.77
N LEU A 32 5.29 6.13 -2.05
CA LEU A 32 5.67 4.93 -2.80
C LEU A 32 7.17 4.84 -3.00
N THR A 33 7.86 5.96 -3.19
CA THR A 33 9.32 6.01 -3.29
C THR A 33 9.96 5.62 -1.97
N GLU A 34 9.45 6.11 -0.84
CA GLU A 34 9.88 5.70 0.51
C GLU A 34 9.70 4.19 0.73
N MET A 35 8.64 3.61 0.19
CA MET A 35 8.41 2.16 0.21
C MET A 35 9.27 1.39 -0.82
N GLY A 36 10.16 2.07 -1.54
CA GLY A 36 11.11 1.47 -2.50
C GLY A 36 10.55 1.22 -3.89
N ALA A 37 9.39 1.77 -4.25
CA ALA A 37 8.88 1.72 -5.61
C ALA A 37 9.64 2.70 -6.52
N ASP A 38 9.76 2.33 -7.80
CA ASP A 38 10.29 3.22 -8.84
C ASP A 38 9.12 4.00 -9.47
N VAL A 39 8.92 5.21 -8.98
CA VAL A 39 7.79 6.09 -9.37
C VAL A 39 8.32 7.42 -9.86
N ILE A 40 7.76 7.91 -10.95
CA ILE A 40 8.07 9.21 -11.53
C ILE A 40 6.80 10.04 -11.51
N ASP A 41 6.86 11.19 -10.86
CA ASP A 41 5.81 12.22 -10.88
C ASP A 41 5.74 12.84 -12.28
N THR A 42 4.54 13.08 -12.80
CA THR A 42 4.29 13.81 -14.05
C THR A 42 3.22 14.87 -13.80
N ASP A 43 3.11 15.87 -14.66
CA ASP A 43 2.19 17.00 -14.47
C ASP A 43 0.74 16.54 -14.23
N ASP A 44 0.31 15.47 -14.90
CA ASP A 44 -1.06 14.97 -14.92
C ASP A 44 -1.21 13.55 -14.38
N GLY A 45 -0.19 13.01 -13.68
CA GLY A 45 -0.25 11.64 -13.17
C GLY A 45 1.08 11.14 -12.67
N PHE A 46 1.37 9.86 -12.88
CA PHE A 46 2.65 9.26 -12.52
C PHE A 46 2.93 7.98 -13.31
N ILE A 47 4.21 7.65 -13.39
CA ILE A 47 4.71 6.44 -14.05
C ILE A 47 5.29 5.54 -12.97
N ILE A 48 4.86 4.28 -12.95
CA ILE A 48 5.38 3.26 -12.04
C ILE A 48 6.13 2.23 -12.88
N ASN A 49 7.42 2.06 -12.64
CA ASN A 49 8.24 1.06 -13.29
C ASN A 49 8.37 -0.18 -12.39
N SER A 50 8.05 -1.34 -12.91
CA SER A 50 8.41 -2.59 -12.23
C SER A 50 9.90 -2.87 -12.44
N ARG A 51 10.61 -3.22 -11.36
CA ARG A 51 12.07 -3.36 -11.37
C ARG A 51 12.61 -4.55 -12.15
N SER A 52 11.82 -5.59 -12.43
CA SER A 52 12.32 -6.78 -13.15
C SER A 52 11.18 -7.64 -13.68
N GLU A 53 11.38 -8.23 -14.84
CA GLU A 53 10.47 -9.26 -15.39
C GLU A 53 10.47 -10.55 -14.54
N ASP A 54 11.54 -10.80 -13.79
CA ASP A 54 11.78 -12.06 -13.08
C ASP A 54 11.56 -11.98 -11.56
N SER A 55 11.35 -10.80 -11.00
CA SER A 55 11.11 -10.63 -9.56
C SER A 55 9.83 -9.86 -9.29
N ILE A 56 9.04 -10.34 -8.31
CA ILE A 56 7.92 -9.57 -7.78
C ILE A 56 8.53 -8.38 -7.03
N PRO A 57 8.20 -7.12 -7.39
CA PRO A 57 8.65 -5.97 -6.63
C PRO A 57 8.16 -6.10 -5.18
N VAL A 58 9.06 -5.97 -4.24
CA VAL A 58 8.73 -5.99 -2.82
C VAL A 58 8.77 -4.55 -2.34
N LEU A 59 7.63 -4.05 -1.88
CA LEU A 59 7.59 -2.80 -1.13
C LEU A 59 8.20 -3.03 0.26
N HIS A 60 8.86 -2.02 0.79
CA HIS A 60 9.38 -2.03 2.16
C HIS A 60 8.43 -1.26 3.07
N GLY A 61 8.42 -1.64 4.35
CA GLY A 61 7.74 -0.84 5.36
C GLY A 61 8.39 0.54 5.48
N ALA A 62 7.56 1.56 5.67
CA ALA A 62 7.98 2.95 5.76
C ALA A 62 7.07 3.76 6.67
N GLU A 63 7.52 4.94 7.05
CA GLU A 63 6.66 5.95 7.68
C GLU A 63 5.93 6.73 6.59
N ILE A 64 4.61 6.65 6.59
CA ILE A 64 3.73 7.22 5.58
C ILE A 64 3.11 8.50 6.11
N ASN A 65 3.38 9.60 5.46
CA ASN A 65 2.68 10.85 5.69
C ASN A 65 1.42 10.89 4.81
N CYS A 66 0.25 10.73 5.41
CA CYS A 66 -0.99 10.77 4.65
C CYS A 66 -1.53 12.18 4.40
N SER A 67 -0.91 13.22 4.97
CA SER A 67 -1.30 14.63 4.82
C SER A 67 -2.79 14.87 5.10
N MET A 68 -3.34 14.23 6.12
CA MET A 68 -4.77 14.26 6.49
C MET A 68 -5.72 13.81 5.37
N ASP A 69 -5.21 13.18 4.32
CA ASP A 69 -6.03 12.62 3.24
C ASP A 69 -6.38 11.15 3.52
N HIS A 70 -7.66 10.92 3.83
CA HIS A 70 -8.18 9.61 4.16
C HIS A 70 -7.97 8.56 3.06
N ARG A 71 -7.95 8.98 1.78
CA ARG A 71 -7.71 8.06 0.65
C ARG A 71 -6.25 7.63 0.59
N ILE A 72 -5.33 8.54 0.88
CA ILE A 72 -3.91 8.24 1.00
C ILE A 72 -3.71 7.26 2.17
N ALA A 73 -4.23 7.55 3.36
CA ALA A 73 -4.11 6.68 4.52
C ALA A 73 -4.63 5.26 4.25
N MET A 74 -5.83 5.12 3.69
CA MET A 74 -6.40 3.82 3.34
C MET A 74 -5.58 3.08 2.26
N THR A 75 -5.08 3.81 1.25
CA THR A 75 -4.25 3.21 0.19
C THR A 75 -2.97 2.61 0.75
N PHE A 76 -2.28 3.34 1.62
CA PHE A 76 -1.04 2.87 2.21
C PHE A 76 -1.24 1.83 3.32
N ALA A 77 -2.39 1.80 3.98
CA ALA A 77 -2.78 0.67 4.83
C ALA A 77 -2.82 -0.63 4.02
N ILE A 78 -3.43 -0.61 2.83
CA ILE A 78 -3.45 -1.78 1.92
C ILE A 78 -2.05 -2.09 1.36
N ALA A 79 -1.26 -1.07 1.00
CA ALA A 79 0.11 -1.26 0.51
C ALA A 79 1.00 -1.93 1.58
N GLY A 80 0.88 -1.49 2.83
CA GLY A 80 1.62 -2.02 3.97
C GLY A 80 1.37 -3.51 4.23
N LEU A 81 0.19 -4.05 3.90
CA LEU A 81 -0.06 -5.51 3.97
C LEU A 81 0.84 -6.32 3.04
N ASN A 82 1.33 -5.71 1.97
CA ASN A 82 2.16 -6.35 0.95
C ASN A 82 3.61 -5.86 0.98
N ALA A 83 3.98 -5.10 2.00
CA ALA A 83 5.33 -4.61 2.21
C ALA A 83 6.12 -5.54 3.13
N ASP A 84 7.43 -5.56 3.02
CA ASP A 84 8.31 -6.20 3.99
C ASP A 84 8.70 -5.20 5.08
N GLY A 85 8.45 -5.56 6.33
CA GLY A 85 8.70 -4.71 7.49
C GLY A 85 7.45 -3.96 7.96
N GLU A 86 7.64 -3.04 8.89
CA GLU A 86 6.56 -2.29 9.51
C GLU A 86 6.21 -1.03 8.70
N THR A 87 4.93 -0.78 8.51
CA THR A 87 4.44 0.45 7.88
C THR A 87 3.64 1.24 8.92
N MET A 88 4.09 2.46 9.19
CA MET A 88 3.41 3.39 10.09
C MET A 88 2.74 4.50 9.28
N ILE A 89 1.49 4.82 9.59
CA ILE A 89 0.75 5.88 8.91
C ILE A 89 0.46 6.97 9.92
N THR A 90 1.02 8.15 9.70
CA THR A 90 0.76 9.32 10.55
C THR A 90 -0.62 9.92 10.25
N ASP A 91 -1.25 10.52 11.24
CA ASP A 91 -2.55 11.21 11.13
C ASP A 91 -3.67 10.34 10.54
N SER A 92 -3.59 9.02 10.74
CA SER A 92 -4.52 8.05 10.17
C SER A 92 -5.98 8.20 10.64
N ASP A 93 -6.22 8.95 11.72
CA ASP A 93 -7.55 9.25 12.25
C ASP A 93 -8.43 10.03 11.25
N CYS A 94 -7.82 10.70 10.25
CA CYS A 94 -8.54 11.35 9.16
C CYS A 94 -9.46 10.39 8.38
N VAL A 95 -9.20 9.09 8.44
CA VAL A 95 -10.03 8.06 7.79
C VAL A 95 -11.43 8.01 8.37
N ASP A 96 -11.58 8.25 9.68
CA ASP A 96 -12.88 8.15 10.35
C ASP A 96 -13.90 9.20 9.88
N VAL A 97 -13.43 10.29 9.24
CA VAL A 97 -14.31 11.30 8.62
C VAL A 97 -15.11 10.72 7.44
N SER A 98 -14.50 9.83 6.66
CA SER A 98 -15.10 9.29 5.43
C SER A 98 -15.48 7.83 5.54
N TYR A 99 -14.78 7.07 6.36
CA TYR A 99 -15.04 5.65 6.58
C TYR A 99 -14.82 5.29 8.06
N PRO A 100 -15.77 5.64 8.94
CA PRO A 100 -15.70 5.28 10.35
C PRO A 100 -15.51 3.78 10.55
N GLY A 101 -14.51 3.41 11.35
CA GLY A 101 -14.24 2.02 11.65
C GLY A 101 -13.46 1.24 10.57
N PHE A 102 -12.89 1.90 9.56
CA PHE A 102 -12.06 1.26 8.53
C PHE A 102 -10.96 0.38 9.14
N PHE A 103 -10.18 0.90 10.07
CA PHE A 103 -9.09 0.14 10.68
C PHE A 103 -9.57 -1.03 11.56
N ALA A 104 -10.78 -0.93 12.14
CA ALA A 104 -11.37 -2.06 12.86
C ALA A 104 -11.77 -3.18 11.90
N GLN A 105 -12.39 -2.85 10.78
CA GLN A 105 -12.73 -3.81 9.72
C GLN A 105 -11.47 -4.37 9.06
N PHE A 106 -10.46 -3.56 8.85
CA PHE A 106 -9.18 -3.97 8.30
C PHE A 106 -8.49 -5.03 9.17
N ARG A 107 -8.48 -4.84 10.50
CA ARG A 107 -8.00 -5.86 11.45
C ARG A 107 -8.84 -7.13 11.43
N GLY A 108 -10.15 -7.02 11.32
CA GLY A 108 -11.05 -8.16 11.16
C GLY A 108 -10.81 -8.95 9.87
N PHE A 109 -10.56 -8.25 8.77
CA PHE A 109 -10.22 -8.86 7.48
C PHE A 109 -8.88 -9.60 7.53
N LYS A 110 -7.88 -9.03 8.22
CA LYS A 110 -6.61 -9.70 8.53
C LYS A 110 -6.83 -11.04 9.22
N GLN A 111 -7.61 -11.07 10.30
CA GLN A 111 -7.90 -12.29 11.04
C GLN A 111 -8.63 -13.34 10.18
N LEU A 112 -9.50 -12.88 9.28
CA LEU A 112 -10.20 -13.76 8.34
C LEU A 112 -9.23 -14.38 7.34
N ILE A 113 -8.31 -13.60 6.77
CA ILE A 113 -7.26 -14.08 5.88
C ILE A 113 -6.38 -15.10 6.61
N GLU A 114 -5.90 -14.79 7.79
CA GLU A 114 -5.08 -15.71 8.62
C GLU A 114 -5.82 -17.04 8.88
N ARG A 115 -7.10 -16.96 9.22
CA ARG A 115 -7.95 -18.13 9.45
C ARG A 115 -8.16 -18.95 8.19
N TYR A 116 -8.37 -18.31 7.03
CA TYR A 116 -8.50 -18.98 5.75
C TYR A 116 -7.21 -19.69 5.36
N PHE A 117 -6.08 -18.99 5.39
CA PHE A 117 -4.77 -19.57 5.07
C PHE A 117 -4.40 -20.69 6.02
N SER A 118 -4.73 -20.60 7.31
CA SER A 118 -4.48 -21.69 8.26
C SER A 118 -5.25 -22.96 7.92
N LYS A 119 -6.41 -22.83 7.26
CA LYS A 119 -7.30 -23.96 6.96
C LYS A 119 -7.06 -24.58 5.57
N TYR A 120 -6.71 -23.77 4.56
CA TYR A 120 -6.75 -24.19 3.15
C TYR A 120 -5.39 -24.16 2.45
N VAL A 121 -4.36 -23.58 3.04
CA VAL A 121 -3.03 -23.50 2.43
C VAL A 121 -2.09 -24.53 3.05
N SER A 122 -1.26 -25.16 2.21
CA SER A 122 -0.33 -26.20 2.65
C SER A 122 0.60 -25.69 3.77
N PRO A 123 1.05 -26.56 4.70
CA PRO A 123 1.94 -26.15 5.80
C PRO A 123 3.24 -25.49 5.35
N PHE A 124 3.73 -25.84 4.14
CA PHE A 124 4.96 -25.29 3.57
C PHE A 124 4.76 -23.83 3.10
N MET A 125 3.74 -23.59 2.26
CA MET A 125 3.41 -22.24 1.81
C MET A 125 2.88 -21.36 2.97
N ARG A 126 2.23 -22.00 3.96
CA ARG A 126 1.73 -21.33 5.17
C ARG A 126 2.84 -20.68 5.98
N LYS A 127 3.98 -21.37 6.17
CA LYS A 127 5.09 -20.88 6.98
C LYS A 127 5.71 -19.61 6.35
N GLU A 128 5.97 -19.64 5.06
CA GLU A 128 6.60 -18.53 4.33
C GLU A 128 5.68 -17.29 4.27
N TYR A 129 4.41 -17.49 3.98
CA TYR A 129 3.41 -16.42 3.92
C TYR A 129 3.03 -15.90 5.31
N TYR A 130 2.96 -16.78 6.32
CA TYR A 130 2.63 -16.43 7.71
C TYR A 130 3.74 -15.61 8.36
N GLU A 131 4.99 -15.96 8.15
CA GLU A 131 6.13 -15.18 8.65
C GLU A 131 6.21 -13.81 7.97
N LYS A 132 5.84 -13.74 6.70
CA LYS A 132 5.76 -12.50 5.95
C LYS A 132 4.63 -11.58 6.47
N ILE A 133 3.42 -12.12 6.66
CA ILE A 133 2.28 -11.34 7.21
C ILE A 133 2.54 -10.97 8.68
N LYS A 134 3.09 -11.87 9.49
CA LYS A 134 3.34 -11.62 10.90
C LYS A 134 4.37 -10.52 11.16
N LYS A 135 5.38 -10.41 10.29
CA LYS A 135 6.34 -9.29 10.30
C LYS A 135 5.71 -7.93 9.99
N ASN A 136 4.68 -7.91 9.17
CA ASN A 136 4.08 -6.67 8.64
C ASN A 136 2.89 -6.17 9.47
N LEU A 137 2.60 -6.79 10.61
CA LEU A 137 1.34 -6.59 11.31
C LEU A 137 1.49 -6.53 12.85
N THR A 138 2.72 -6.49 13.34
CA THR A 138 3.05 -6.13 14.71
C THR A 138 3.26 -4.65 14.83
#